data_53ccf3adf3f821e7fb0e52ece2835250
#
_entry.id   53ccf3adf3f821e7fb0e52ece2835250
#
_cell.length_a   1.000
_cell.length_b   1.000
_cell.length_c   1.000
_cell.angle_alpha   90.00
_cell.angle_beta   90.00
_cell.angle_gamma   90.00
#
_symmetry.space_group_name_H-M   'P 1'
#
loop_
_entity.id
_entity.type
_entity.pdbx_description
1 polymer ?
#
loop_
_entity_poly.entity_id
_entity_poly.type
_entity_poly.pdbx_seq_one_letter_code
_entity_poly.pdbx_strand_id
1 'polypeptide(L)'
;SGQIIAQQNLAPRVPGLENLGIFNGDLTLKTTTGHLVQNGYLEKGFEDVYYWFGSDTLGRDIWTRTWTGTRVSLYIALVAVICDMVLGMSYGLISGYFGGKLDTILQRIAEVVNSIPTLVIVTLLLIVLEPGLQTITLALILTGWIGMSRIARAQMLKLKEQEFVLASRTLGARPRRIIF
;
A
#
# COMPACT_ATOMS: atom_id res chain seq x y z
N SER A 1 -23.50 -41.63 14.60
CA SER A 1 -23.89 -40.94 15.85
C SER A 1 -22.84 -39.90 16.19
N GLY A 2 -23.06 -38.67 15.74
CA GLY A 2 -22.18 -37.55 16.09
C GLY A 2 -22.37 -37.22 17.57
N GLN A 3 -21.34 -37.40 18.36
CA GLN A 3 -21.32 -36.85 19.71
C GLN A 3 -21.27 -35.33 19.62
N ILE A 4 -22.12 -34.66 20.37
CA ILE A 4 -22.07 -33.23 20.57
C ILE A 4 -20.80 -32.96 21.38
N ILE A 5 -19.76 -32.45 20.72
CA ILE A 5 -18.45 -32.27 21.37
C ILE A 5 -18.45 -31.00 22.23
N ALA A 6 -19.25 -29.98 21.88
CA ALA A 6 -19.45 -28.81 22.72
C ALA A 6 -20.75 -28.09 22.35
N GLN A 7 -21.52 -27.69 23.34
CA GLN A 7 -22.62 -26.74 23.20
C GLN A 7 -22.09 -25.35 23.50
N GLN A 8 -22.12 -24.48 22.53
CA GLN A 8 -21.63 -23.10 22.70
C GLN A 8 -22.74 -22.11 22.40
N ASN A 9 -22.90 -21.15 23.28
CA ASN A 9 -23.89 -20.12 23.14
C ASN A 9 -23.38 -19.02 22.15
N LEU A 10 -24.06 -18.86 21.02
CA LEU A 10 -23.73 -17.90 19.97
C LEU A 10 -24.58 -16.60 20.03
N ALA A 11 -25.60 -16.58 20.91
CA ALA A 11 -26.60 -15.52 20.94
C ALA A 11 -26.04 -14.09 21.03
N PRO A 12 -25.05 -13.82 21.86
CA PRO A 12 -24.59 -12.44 22.03
C PRO A 12 -23.86 -11.88 20.80
N ARG A 13 -23.61 -12.69 19.80
CA ARG A 13 -22.60 -12.38 18.80
C ARG A 13 -23.11 -12.19 17.38
N VAL A 14 -24.25 -12.76 17.08
CA VAL A 14 -24.85 -12.66 15.76
C VAL A 14 -26.35 -12.41 15.90
N PRO A 15 -26.76 -11.15 16.13
CA PRO A 15 -28.18 -10.80 16.25
C PRO A 15 -28.96 -11.26 15.00
N GLY A 16 -30.10 -11.92 15.22
CA GLY A 16 -30.96 -12.38 14.13
C GLY A 16 -30.76 -13.82 13.68
N LEU A 17 -29.74 -14.52 14.14
CA LEU A 17 -29.53 -15.94 13.80
C LEU A 17 -30.54 -16.85 14.46
N GLU A 18 -31.11 -16.45 15.59
CA GLU A 18 -32.20 -17.16 16.28
C GLU A 18 -33.43 -17.34 15.37
N ASN A 19 -33.64 -16.45 14.41
CA ASN A 19 -34.77 -16.49 13.48
C ASN A 19 -34.55 -17.44 12.30
N LEU A 20 -33.34 -17.94 12.10
CA LEU A 20 -33.03 -18.87 11.01
C LEU A 20 -33.38 -20.31 11.28
N GLY A 21 -33.90 -20.63 12.48
CA GLY A 21 -34.28 -22.02 12.86
C GLY A 21 -33.10 -23.00 12.97
N ILE A 22 -31.89 -22.51 12.93
CA ILE A 22 -30.65 -23.28 13.00
C ILE A 22 -30.24 -23.55 14.47
N PHE A 23 -30.78 -22.74 15.37
CA PHE A 23 -30.46 -22.78 16.79
C PHE A 23 -31.56 -23.50 17.58
N ASN A 24 -31.19 -24.25 18.60
CA ASN A 24 -32.12 -24.73 19.59
C ASN A 24 -32.34 -23.69 20.71
N GLY A 25 -33.18 -23.99 21.70
CA GLY A 25 -33.51 -23.06 22.78
C GLY A 25 -32.33 -22.54 23.61
N ASP A 26 -31.21 -23.22 23.58
CA ASP A 26 -29.97 -22.79 24.26
C ASP A 26 -29.03 -22.01 23.34
N LEU A 27 -29.51 -21.57 22.20
CA LEU A 27 -28.76 -20.80 21.21
C LEU A 27 -27.48 -21.51 20.75
N THR A 28 -27.54 -22.81 20.63
CA THR A 28 -26.45 -23.62 20.06
C THR A 28 -26.68 -23.86 18.58
N LEU A 29 -25.65 -23.66 17.78
CA LEU A 29 -25.71 -23.90 16.34
C LEU A 29 -25.73 -25.41 16.07
N LYS A 30 -26.76 -25.89 15.33
CA LYS A 30 -26.82 -27.25 14.82
C LYS A 30 -26.69 -27.24 13.30
N THR A 31 -25.79 -28.05 12.79
CA THR A 31 -25.66 -28.27 11.34
C THR A 31 -26.56 -29.42 10.91
N THR A 32 -26.93 -29.46 9.63
CA THR A 32 -27.74 -30.53 9.02
C THR A 32 -27.07 -31.91 9.14
N THR A 33 -25.76 -31.94 9.31
CA THR A 33 -24.97 -33.17 9.49
C THR A 33 -24.85 -33.61 10.95
N GLY A 34 -25.48 -32.89 11.89
CA GLY A 34 -25.38 -33.18 13.32
C GLY A 34 -24.05 -32.80 13.96
N HIS A 35 -23.16 -32.16 13.23
CA HIS A 35 -21.93 -31.59 13.78
C HIS A 35 -22.20 -30.18 14.30
N LEU A 36 -21.70 -29.91 15.49
CA LEU A 36 -21.68 -28.53 16.00
C LEU A 36 -20.49 -27.79 15.42
N VAL A 37 -20.75 -26.62 14.88
CA VAL A 37 -19.69 -25.71 14.50
C VAL A 37 -19.17 -25.05 15.77
N GLN A 38 -17.94 -25.35 16.13
CA GLN A 38 -17.28 -24.73 17.27
C GLN A 38 -17.09 -23.24 17.03
N ASN A 39 -17.53 -22.46 18.00
CA ASN A 39 -17.21 -21.03 17.99
C ASN A 39 -15.83 -20.83 18.61
N GLY A 40 -14.81 -20.72 17.78
CA GLY A 40 -13.43 -20.53 18.22
C GLY A 40 -13.18 -19.30 19.10
N TYR A 41 -14.14 -18.39 19.18
CA TYR A 41 -14.09 -17.23 20.08
C TYR A 41 -14.36 -17.62 21.53
N LEU A 42 -15.34 -18.51 21.76
CA LEU A 42 -15.67 -19.03 23.11
C LEU A 42 -14.51 -19.85 23.65
N GLU A 43 -13.89 -20.70 22.83
CA GLU A 43 -12.75 -21.53 23.25
C GLU A 43 -11.53 -20.69 23.66
N LYS A 44 -11.37 -19.51 23.07
CA LYS A 44 -10.26 -18.60 23.37
C LYS A 44 -10.59 -17.57 24.45
N GLY A 45 -11.75 -17.67 25.11
CA GLY A 45 -12.14 -16.74 26.18
C GLY A 45 -12.52 -15.34 25.70
N PHE A 46 -12.91 -15.18 24.43
CA PHE A 46 -13.36 -13.90 23.87
C PHE A 46 -14.88 -13.74 23.98
N GLU A 47 -15.46 -14.07 25.11
CA GLU A 47 -16.90 -14.08 25.34
C GLU A 47 -17.55 -12.69 25.19
N ASP A 48 -16.81 -11.63 25.50
CA ASP A 48 -17.27 -10.24 25.45
C ASP A 48 -16.76 -9.45 24.25
N VAL A 49 -16.16 -10.10 23.26
CA VAL A 49 -15.59 -9.41 22.11
C VAL A 49 -16.66 -9.14 21.06
N TYR A 50 -16.97 -7.88 20.86
CA TYR A 50 -17.93 -7.40 19.87
C TYR A 50 -17.21 -6.91 18.62
N TYR A 51 -17.47 -7.53 17.47
CA TYR A 51 -16.95 -7.10 16.19
C TYR A 51 -17.98 -6.26 15.43
N TRP A 52 -17.81 -4.96 15.44
CA TRP A 52 -18.75 -4.00 14.85
C TRP A 52 -19.01 -4.21 13.36
N PHE A 53 -18.02 -4.67 12.62
CA PHE A 53 -18.08 -4.94 11.18
C PHE A 53 -17.97 -6.44 10.86
N GLY A 54 -18.17 -7.29 11.86
CA GLY A 54 -18.04 -8.73 11.71
C GLY A 54 -16.59 -9.19 11.65
N SER A 55 -16.43 -10.48 11.31
CA SER A 55 -15.14 -11.15 11.20
C SER A 55 -14.87 -11.65 9.79
N ASP A 56 -13.58 -11.81 9.44
CA ASP A 56 -13.19 -12.48 8.21
C ASP A 56 -13.36 -14.01 8.32
N THR A 57 -13.04 -14.73 7.23
CA THR A 57 -13.14 -16.20 7.16
C THR A 57 -12.27 -16.93 8.20
N LEU A 58 -11.28 -16.24 8.78
CA LEU A 58 -10.41 -16.74 9.85
C LEU A 58 -10.83 -16.26 11.24
N GLY A 59 -11.99 -15.64 11.36
CA GLY A 59 -12.52 -15.16 12.62
C GLY A 59 -11.83 -13.90 13.18
N ARG A 60 -11.11 -13.14 12.38
CA ARG A 60 -10.42 -11.93 12.83
C ARG A 60 -11.29 -10.70 12.60
N ASP A 61 -11.25 -9.74 13.53
CA ASP A 61 -12.01 -8.50 13.46
C ASP A 61 -11.63 -7.67 12.22
N ILE A 62 -12.62 -7.38 11.37
CA ILE A 62 -12.45 -6.61 10.13
C ILE A 62 -12.07 -5.17 10.46
N TRP A 63 -12.65 -4.56 11.50
CA TRP A 63 -12.34 -3.19 11.89
C TRP A 63 -10.88 -3.02 12.27
N THR A 64 -10.39 -3.84 13.18
CA THR A 64 -8.99 -3.84 13.61
C THR A 64 -8.04 -4.08 12.45
N ARG A 65 -8.37 -5.01 11.56
CA ARG A 65 -7.56 -5.28 10.36
C ARG A 65 -7.52 -4.12 9.38
N THR A 66 -8.65 -3.46 9.17
CA THR A 66 -8.72 -2.29 8.29
C THR A 66 -7.81 -1.18 8.81
N TRP A 67 -7.89 -0.87 10.10
CA TRP A 67 -7.02 0.18 10.67
C TRP A 67 -5.54 -0.22 10.70
N THR A 68 -5.25 -1.47 10.99
CA THR A 68 -3.87 -1.97 10.93
C THR A 68 -3.32 -1.90 9.50
N GLY A 69 -4.10 -2.35 8.51
CA GLY A 69 -3.74 -2.26 7.10
C GLY A 69 -3.58 -0.82 6.64
N THR A 70 -4.46 0.09 7.07
CA THR A 70 -4.38 1.51 6.74
C THR A 70 -3.09 2.14 7.24
N ARG A 71 -2.66 1.85 8.47
CA ARG A 71 -1.38 2.35 9.01
C ARG A 71 -0.20 1.90 8.15
N VAL A 72 -0.19 0.63 7.78
CA VAL A 72 0.86 0.06 6.93
C VAL A 72 0.88 0.72 5.56
N SER A 73 -0.30 0.86 4.94
CA SER A 73 -0.44 1.48 3.62
C SER A 73 -0.02 2.96 3.64
N LEU A 74 -0.42 3.72 4.67
CA LEU A 74 -0.02 5.11 4.81
C LEU A 74 1.49 5.27 5.02
N TYR A 75 2.11 4.38 5.81
CA TYR A 75 3.56 4.39 5.99
C TYR A 75 4.30 4.15 4.67
N ILE A 76 3.91 3.10 3.93
CA ILE A 76 4.51 2.80 2.63
C ILE A 76 4.31 3.96 1.65
N ALA A 77 3.08 4.48 1.57
CA ALA A 77 2.75 5.59 0.68
C ALA A 77 3.57 6.85 1.00
N LEU A 78 3.68 7.21 2.29
CA LEU A 78 4.45 8.39 2.70
C LEU A 78 5.93 8.25 2.34
N VAL A 79 6.55 7.11 2.66
CA VAL A 79 7.96 6.86 2.34
C VAL A 79 8.19 6.85 0.83
N ALA A 80 7.35 6.14 0.07
CA ALA A 80 7.45 6.09 -1.38
C ALA A 80 7.32 7.48 -2.02
N VAL A 81 6.30 8.25 -1.64
CA VAL A 81 6.07 9.60 -2.19
C VAL A 81 7.24 10.55 -1.88
N ILE A 82 7.77 10.53 -0.67
CA ILE A 82 8.94 11.37 -0.32
C ILE A 82 10.15 10.98 -1.18
N CYS A 83 10.43 9.69 -1.32
CA CYS A 83 11.53 9.21 -2.13
C CYS A 83 11.32 9.57 -3.62
N ASP A 84 10.13 9.35 -4.15
CA ASP A 84 9.79 9.67 -5.53
C ASP A 84 9.90 11.17 -5.81
N MET A 85 9.46 12.02 -4.87
CA MET A 85 9.66 13.46 -4.97
C MET A 85 11.15 13.83 -5.01
N VAL A 86 11.91 13.36 -4.03
CA VAL A 86 13.33 13.73 -3.93
C VAL A 86 14.11 13.24 -5.14
N LEU A 87 13.97 11.95 -5.49
CA LEU A 87 14.70 11.35 -6.61
C LEU A 87 14.16 11.85 -7.95
N GLY A 88 12.86 11.78 -8.15
CA GLY A 88 12.22 12.15 -9.42
C GLY A 88 12.35 13.63 -9.73
N MET A 89 12.07 14.51 -8.76
CA MET A 89 12.26 15.95 -8.96
C MET A 89 13.71 16.28 -9.26
N SER A 90 14.65 15.83 -8.44
CA SER A 90 16.07 16.11 -8.66
C SER A 90 16.53 15.66 -10.04
N TYR A 91 16.18 14.44 -10.42
CA TYR A 91 16.49 13.87 -11.72
C TYR A 91 15.88 14.67 -12.88
N GLY A 92 14.59 14.95 -12.79
CA GLY A 92 13.86 15.68 -13.84
C GLY A 92 14.31 17.14 -13.97
N LEU A 93 14.54 17.84 -12.86
CA LEU A 93 15.01 19.21 -12.85
C LEU A 93 16.42 19.32 -13.45
N ILE A 94 17.33 18.42 -13.09
CA ILE A 94 18.69 18.40 -13.67
C ILE A 94 18.62 18.12 -15.17
N SER A 95 17.85 17.10 -15.58
CA SER A 95 17.65 16.76 -16.99
C SER A 95 17.09 17.94 -17.80
N GLY A 96 16.01 18.57 -17.31
CA GLY A 96 15.37 19.71 -17.98
C GLY A 96 16.22 20.98 -18.02
N TYR A 97 16.99 21.24 -16.96
CA TYR A 97 17.84 22.44 -16.89
C TYR A 97 19.01 22.38 -17.87
N PHE A 98 19.82 21.32 -17.81
CA PHE A 98 21.00 21.19 -18.65
C PHE A 98 20.64 20.90 -20.11
N GLY A 99 19.63 20.07 -20.36
CA GLY A 99 19.20 19.72 -21.71
C GLY A 99 20.26 18.96 -22.52
N GLY A 100 20.11 18.96 -23.85
CA GLY A 100 21.09 18.43 -24.77
C GLY A 100 21.43 16.95 -24.54
N LYS A 101 22.73 16.59 -24.65
CA LYS A 101 23.21 15.21 -24.50
C LYS A 101 22.93 14.62 -23.12
N LEU A 102 23.07 15.42 -22.06
CA LEU A 102 22.82 14.98 -20.70
C LEU A 102 21.35 14.59 -20.50
N ASP A 103 20.46 15.43 -20.99
CA ASP A 103 19.02 15.12 -20.97
C ASP A 103 18.71 13.83 -21.73
N THR A 104 19.27 13.67 -22.94
CA THR A 104 19.08 12.45 -23.74
C THR A 104 19.55 11.20 -23.00
N ILE A 105 20.72 11.24 -22.37
CA ILE A 105 21.25 10.10 -21.62
C ILE A 105 20.36 9.77 -20.42
N LEU A 106 20.00 10.79 -19.62
CA LEU A 106 19.14 10.61 -18.46
C LEU A 106 17.77 10.03 -18.87
N GLN A 107 17.16 10.54 -19.95
CA GLN A 107 15.90 9.99 -20.44
C GLN A 107 16.03 8.52 -20.88
N ARG A 108 17.15 8.15 -21.53
CA ARG A 108 17.38 6.74 -21.89
C ARG A 108 17.50 5.83 -20.69
N ILE A 109 18.18 6.27 -19.62
CA ILE A 109 18.25 5.50 -18.37
C ILE A 109 16.84 5.32 -17.78
N ALA A 110 16.05 6.39 -17.70
CA ALA A 110 14.67 6.32 -17.20
C ALA A 110 13.78 5.41 -18.08
N GLU A 111 13.94 5.44 -19.40
CA GLU A 111 13.21 4.57 -20.33
C GLU A 111 13.55 3.09 -20.12
N VAL A 112 14.83 2.76 -19.96
CA VAL A 112 15.27 1.38 -19.69
C VAL A 112 14.64 0.85 -18.41
N VAL A 113 14.69 1.61 -17.33
CA VAL A 113 14.06 1.21 -16.07
C VAL A 113 12.54 1.09 -16.21
N ASN A 114 11.91 2.02 -16.91
CA ASN A 114 10.45 2.02 -17.12
C ASN A 114 9.97 0.90 -18.07
N SER A 115 10.86 0.32 -18.87
CA SER A 115 10.50 -0.79 -19.76
C SER A 115 10.26 -2.10 -19.03
N ILE A 116 10.75 -2.22 -17.80
CA ILE A 116 10.57 -3.40 -16.98
C ILE A 116 9.22 -3.28 -16.23
N PRO A 117 8.28 -4.23 -16.42
CA PRO A 117 7.01 -4.19 -15.67
C PRO A 117 7.25 -4.17 -14.16
N THR A 118 6.61 -3.24 -13.46
CA THR A 118 6.76 -3.08 -12.00
C THR A 118 6.51 -4.39 -11.23
N LEU A 119 5.53 -5.19 -11.67
CA LEU A 119 5.26 -6.50 -11.05
C LEU A 119 6.44 -7.46 -11.14
N VAL A 120 7.21 -7.43 -12.23
CA VAL A 120 8.41 -8.25 -12.38
C VAL A 120 9.48 -7.82 -11.37
N ILE A 121 9.69 -6.53 -11.22
CA ILE A 121 10.65 -5.98 -10.24
C ILE A 121 10.23 -6.38 -8.81
N VAL A 122 8.94 -6.21 -8.47
CA VAL A 122 8.41 -6.62 -7.16
C VAL A 122 8.65 -8.10 -6.90
N THR A 123 8.30 -8.94 -7.87
CA THR A 123 8.44 -10.40 -7.74
C THR A 123 9.91 -10.82 -7.58
N LEU A 124 10.80 -10.26 -8.38
CA LEU A 124 12.24 -10.53 -8.27
C LEU A 124 12.80 -10.11 -6.91
N LEU A 125 12.41 -8.94 -6.42
CA LEU A 125 12.84 -8.48 -5.10
C LEU A 125 12.31 -9.36 -3.96
N LEU A 126 11.07 -9.86 -4.05
CA LEU A 126 10.51 -10.78 -3.07
C LEU A 126 11.19 -12.17 -3.08
N ILE A 127 11.80 -12.57 -4.21
CA ILE A 127 12.57 -13.80 -4.30
C ILE A 127 13.98 -13.64 -3.73
N VAL A 128 14.63 -12.50 -4.01
CA VAL A 128 16.02 -12.23 -3.61
C VAL A 128 16.14 -11.74 -2.18
N LEU A 129 15.18 -10.90 -1.75
CA LEU A 129 15.08 -10.37 -0.39
C LEU A 129 13.95 -11.10 0.33
N GLU A 130 14.00 -11.08 1.67
CA GLU A 130 12.90 -11.66 2.45
C GLU A 130 11.58 -10.92 2.17
N PRO A 131 10.44 -11.64 2.04
CA PRO A 131 9.12 -11.03 1.90
C PRO A 131 8.79 -10.14 3.09
N GLY A 132 8.54 -8.85 2.82
CA GLY A 132 8.23 -7.89 3.88
C GLY A 132 7.83 -6.52 3.35
N LEU A 133 7.40 -5.65 4.28
CA LEU A 133 7.00 -4.29 3.96
C LEU A 133 8.14 -3.48 3.33
N GLN A 134 9.36 -3.70 3.82
CA GLN A 134 10.55 -3.01 3.32
C GLN A 134 10.85 -3.36 1.86
N THR A 135 10.72 -4.63 1.50
CA THR A 135 10.94 -5.11 0.13
C THR A 135 9.94 -4.52 -0.85
N ILE A 136 8.65 -4.47 -0.45
CA ILE A 136 7.59 -3.85 -1.26
C ILE A 136 7.84 -2.35 -1.40
N THR A 137 8.18 -1.66 -0.31
CA THR A 137 8.47 -0.22 -0.33
C THR A 137 9.67 0.08 -1.24
N LEU A 138 10.72 -0.72 -1.18
CA LEU A 138 11.89 -0.59 -2.04
C LEU A 138 11.54 -0.76 -3.53
N ALA A 139 10.71 -1.75 -3.86
CA ALA A 139 10.25 -1.96 -5.22
C ALA A 139 9.48 -0.76 -5.77
N LEU A 140 8.61 -0.15 -4.96
CA LEU A 140 7.86 1.06 -5.33
C LEU A 140 8.79 2.25 -5.56
N ILE A 141 9.77 2.46 -4.68
CA ILE A 141 10.76 3.53 -4.82
C ILE A 141 11.60 3.36 -6.08
N LEU A 142 12.00 2.13 -6.42
CA LEU A 142 12.80 1.88 -7.62
C LEU A 142 12.10 2.24 -8.93
N THR A 143 10.78 2.20 -8.96
CA THR A 143 9.99 2.43 -10.19
C THR A 143 9.21 3.74 -10.19
N GLY A 144 8.78 4.25 -9.03
CA GLY A 144 7.85 5.36 -8.88
C GLY A 144 8.44 6.70 -9.30
N TRP A 145 9.73 6.95 -9.03
CA TRP A 145 10.40 8.22 -9.30
C TRP A 145 10.36 8.66 -10.77
N ILE A 146 10.21 7.73 -11.71
CA ILE A 146 10.23 8.02 -13.16
C ILE A 146 9.07 8.92 -13.57
N GLY A 147 7.87 8.65 -13.06
CA GLY A 147 6.69 9.49 -13.32
C GLY A 147 6.92 10.94 -12.89
N MET A 148 7.41 11.13 -11.67
CA MET A 148 7.73 12.44 -11.11
C MET A 148 8.84 13.14 -11.89
N SER A 149 9.86 12.40 -12.33
CA SER A 149 10.96 12.96 -13.10
C SER A 149 10.52 13.57 -14.44
N ARG A 150 9.57 12.94 -15.12
CA ARG A 150 9.00 13.46 -16.38
C ARG A 150 8.24 14.75 -16.18
N ILE A 151 7.45 14.83 -15.10
CA ILE A 151 6.71 16.04 -14.74
C ILE A 151 7.67 17.18 -14.40
N ALA A 152 8.65 16.92 -13.52
CA ALA A 152 9.65 17.89 -13.11
C ALA A 152 10.48 18.41 -14.30
N ARG A 153 10.88 17.50 -15.21
CA ARG A 153 11.58 17.87 -16.44
C ARG A 153 10.74 18.78 -17.32
N ALA A 154 9.48 18.43 -17.56
CA ALA A 154 8.59 19.25 -18.39
C ALA A 154 8.39 20.65 -17.81
N GLN A 155 8.25 20.77 -16.49
CA GLN A 155 8.15 22.08 -15.81
C GLN A 155 9.46 22.86 -15.90
N MET A 156 10.62 22.22 -15.70
CA MET A 156 11.91 22.87 -15.81
C MET A 156 12.16 23.40 -17.23
N LEU A 157 11.79 22.67 -18.27
CA LEU A 157 11.89 23.12 -19.66
C LEU A 157 11.08 24.39 -19.91
N LYS A 158 9.89 24.52 -19.32
CA LYS A 158 9.06 25.74 -19.41
C LYS A 158 9.63 26.87 -18.56
N LEU A 159 10.04 26.59 -17.32
CA LEU A 159 10.50 27.61 -16.38
C LEU A 159 11.81 28.24 -16.80
N LYS A 160 12.74 27.46 -17.38
CA LYS A 160 14.06 27.99 -17.78
C LYS A 160 14.01 29.08 -18.88
N GLU A 161 12.90 29.14 -19.62
CA GLU A 161 12.66 30.10 -20.69
C GLU A 161 11.93 31.37 -20.21
N GLN A 162 11.50 31.40 -18.95
CA GLN A 162 10.81 32.55 -18.36
C GLN A 162 11.75 33.70 -18.13
N GLU A 163 11.26 34.94 -18.32
CA GLU A 163 12.04 36.18 -18.24
C GLU A 163 12.75 36.35 -16.89
N PHE A 164 12.09 35.98 -15.78
CA PHE A 164 12.69 36.09 -14.45
C PHE A 164 13.88 35.13 -14.26
N VAL A 165 13.85 33.95 -14.90
CA VAL A 165 14.97 32.99 -14.87
C VAL A 165 16.11 33.50 -15.72
N LEU A 166 15.81 34.05 -16.89
CA LEU A 166 16.80 34.69 -17.78
C LEU A 166 17.46 35.86 -17.07
N ALA A 167 16.67 36.74 -16.45
CA ALA A 167 17.19 37.84 -15.63
C ALA A 167 18.10 37.36 -14.49
N SER A 168 17.70 36.29 -13.78
CA SER A 168 18.54 35.71 -12.73
C SER A 168 19.86 35.17 -13.27
N ARG A 169 19.87 34.60 -14.47
CA ARG A 169 21.08 34.10 -15.13
C ARG A 169 22.02 35.26 -15.55
N THR A 170 21.49 36.34 -16.07
CA THR A 170 22.29 37.52 -16.44
C THR A 170 22.92 38.18 -15.22
N LEU A 171 22.26 38.09 -14.05
CA LEU A 171 22.79 38.53 -12.76
C LEU A 171 23.79 37.54 -12.12
N GLY A 172 24.15 36.48 -12.83
CA GLY A 172 25.17 35.52 -12.40
C GLY A 172 24.68 34.43 -11.43
N ALA A 173 23.37 34.13 -11.38
CA ALA A 173 22.87 33.04 -10.57
C ALA A 173 23.47 31.69 -11.01
N ARG A 174 23.96 30.92 -10.02
CA ARG A 174 24.51 29.59 -10.28
C ARG A 174 23.40 28.60 -10.64
N PRO A 175 23.67 27.57 -11.49
CA PRO A 175 22.69 26.56 -11.89
C PRO A 175 21.96 25.93 -10.69
N ARG A 176 22.69 25.61 -9.62
CA ARG A 176 22.11 25.04 -8.40
C ARG A 176 21.02 25.91 -7.77
N ARG A 177 21.16 27.24 -7.82
CA ARG A 177 20.17 28.18 -7.27
C ARG A 177 18.95 28.34 -8.18
N ILE A 178 19.08 28.00 -9.46
CA ILE A 178 17.97 28.05 -10.43
C ILE A 178 17.19 26.74 -10.40
N ILE A 179 17.87 25.63 -10.13
CA ILE A 179 17.27 24.28 -10.11
C ILE A 179 16.52 24.02 -8.80
N PHE A 180 17.04 24.47 -7.68
CA PHE A 180 16.54 24.28 -6.32
C PHE A 180 16.31 25.64 -5.63
#